data_5d9c5130045b347af8d513ddab485264
#
_entry.id   5d9c5130045b347af8d513ddab485264
#
_cell.length_a   1.000
_cell.length_b   1.000
_cell.length_c   1.000
_cell.angle_alpha   90.00
_cell.angle_beta   90.00
_cell.angle_gamma   90.00
#
_symmetry.space_group_name_H-M   'P 1'
#
loop_
_entity.id
_entity.type
_entity.pdbx_description
1 polymer ?
#
loop_
_entity_poly.entity_id
_entity_poly.type
_entity_poly.pdbx_seq_one_letter_code
_entity_poly.pdbx_strand_id
1 'polypeptide(L)'
;LNAEVAPYITNMSQRKIHEIISGFGKAAALAKQAGFDMVQVHGDRMCGSFSSAIFNHRTDEYGGSAENRARFAAEAVSAVHAAVPGMPIDYKLAVRQENPHFGNAGVVEEELPVFVPLLEQAGVTSFHVTLANHSALENTIPPADHPYFSQPGCFLKFCDEVRQYTELPICGVGGLNDPDLVEQQLASGRIQCAAMSRQLLADPDWVNKLKNGQAEQIHRCLRCNKKCLGGLMAHQGTRCVYDALREKEAKNT
;
A
#
# COMPACT_ATOMS: atom_id res chain seq x y z
N LEU A 1 -16.40 -10.65 -5.65
CA LEU A 1 -15.55 -10.53 -4.46
C LEU A 1 -16.07 -9.45 -3.49
N ASN A 2 -16.47 -8.27 -3.98
CA ASN A 2 -16.89 -7.17 -3.09
C ASN A 2 -18.27 -7.37 -2.45
N ALA A 3 -19.18 -8.09 -3.08
CA ALA A 3 -20.51 -8.37 -2.54
C ALA A 3 -20.49 -9.19 -1.24
N GLU A 4 -19.43 -9.98 -1.02
CA GLU A 4 -19.28 -10.83 0.15
C GLU A 4 -18.53 -10.16 1.31
N VAL A 5 -17.83 -9.03 1.06
CA VAL A 5 -16.97 -8.40 2.07
C VAL A 5 -17.78 -7.81 3.22
N ALA A 6 -18.83 -7.04 2.92
CA ALA A 6 -19.63 -6.38 3.94
C ALA A 6 -20.36 -7.39 4.85
N PRO A 7 -21.05 -8.43 4.35
CA PRO A 7 -21.62 -9.47 5.19
C PRO A 7 -20.57 -10.21 6.03
N TYR A 8 -19.41 -10.51 5.45
CA TYR A 8 -18.33 -11.22 6.14
C TYR A 8 -17.80 -10.42 7.34
N ILE A 9 -17.50 -9.12 7.16
CA ILE A 9 -17.01 -8.23 8.22
C ILE A 9 -18.11 -8.02 9.28
N THR A 10 -19.34 -7.74 8.85
CA THR A 10 -20.45 -7.43 9.76
C THR A 10 -20.79 -8.62 10.65
N ASN A 11 -20.77 -9.84 10.12
CA ASN A 11 -21.18 -11.04 10.86
C ASN A 11 -20.01 -11.77 11.55
N MET A 12 -18.79 -11.27 11.44
CA MET A 12 -17.63 -11.90 12.08
C MET A 12 -17.76 -11.86 13.60
N SER A 13 -17.63 -13.03 14.26
CA SER A 13 -17.67 -13.08 15.73
C SER A 13 -16.42 -12.39 16.34
N GLN A 14 -16.57 -11.81 17.53
CA GLN A 14 -15.44 -11.21 18.26
C GLN A 14 -14.31 -12.23 18.52
N ARG A 15 -14.66 -13.48 18.83
CA ARG A 15 -13.67 -14.57 18.94
C ARG A 15 -12.82 -14.69 17.67
N LYS A 16 -13.46 -14.64 16.49
CA LYS A 16 -12.75 -14.71 15.20
C LYS A 16 -11.89 -13.48 14.95
N ILE A 17 -12.36 -12.31 15.32
CA ILE A 17 -11.57 -11.05 15.27
C ILE A 17 -10.29 -11.21 16.10
N HIS A 18 -10.40 -11.63 17.36
CA HIS A 18 -9.24 -11.81 18.24
C HIS A 18 -8.28 -12.91 17.75
N GLU A 19 -8.80 -14.00 17.16
CA GLU A 19 -7.98 -15.03 16.51
C GLU A 19 -7.14 -14.45 15.36
N ILE A 20 -7.74 -13.59 14.53
CA ILE A 20 -7.05 -12.95 13.42
C ILE A 20 -6.01 -11.96 13.94
N ILE A 21 -6.35 -11.10 14.89
CA ILE A 21 -5.43 -10.16 15.55
C ILE A 21 -4.22 -10.90 16.13
N SER A 22 -4.45 -11.97 16.88
CA SER A 22 -3.37 -12.84 17.38
C SER A 22 -2.49 -13.41 16.25
N GLY A 23 -3.12 -13.70 15.10
CA GLY A 23 -2.42 -14.18 13.89
C GLY A 23 -1.40 -13.18 13.34
N PHE A 24 -1.68 -11.87 13.38
CA PHE A 24 -0.73 -10.83 12.97
C PHE A 24 0.55 -10.87 13.83
N GLY A 25 0.42 -10.96 15.16
CA GLY A 25 1.58 -11.08 16.06
C GLY A 25 2.41 -12.34 15.78
N LYS A 26 1.74 -13.50 15.59
CA LYS A 26 2.44 -14.75 15.27
C LYS A 26 3.19 -14.67 13.93
N ALA A 27 2.58 -14.08 12.91
CA ALA A 27 3.22 -13.88 11.61
C ALA A 27 4.44 -12.97 11.72
N ALA A 28 4.36 -11.88 12.48
CA ALA A 28 5.50 -10.99 12.72
C ALA A 28 6.64 -11.69 13.46
N ALA A 29 6.34 -12.53 14.46
CA ALA A 29 7.35 -13.32 15.16
C ALA A 29 8.08 -14.28 14.21
N LEU A 30 7.38 -14.93 13.28
CA LEU A 30 7.99 -15.77 12.25
C LEU A 30 8.85 -14.96 11.28
N ALA A 31 8.40 -13.77 10.87
CA ALA A 31 9.19 -12.87 10.02
C ALA A 31 10.51 -12.48 10.72
N LYS A 32 10.46 -12.13 12.00
CA LYS A 32 11.66 -11.82 12.80
C LYS A 32 12.62 -13.02 12.88
N GLN A 33 12.09 -14.23 13.12
CA GLN A 33 12.89 -15.47 13.13
C GLN A 33 13.53 -15.75 11.77
N ALA A 34 12.86 -15.39 10.68
CA ALA A 34 13.38 -15.51 9.31
C ALA A 34 14.42 -14.43 8.94
N GLY A 35 14.72 -13.48 9.85
CA GLY A 35 15.75 -12.46 9.66
C GLY A 35 15.26 -11.21 8.92
N PHE A 36 13.96 -10.94 8.87
CA PHE A 36 13.46 -9.66 8.35
C PHE A 36 13.71 -8.53 9.35
N ASP A 37 14.08 -7.36 8.83
CA ASP A 37 14.37 -6.15 9.60
C ASP A 37 13.15 -5.31 9.90
N MET A 38 12.08 -5.46 9.11
CA MET A 38 10.82 -4.70 9.21
C MET A 38 9.65 -5.56 8.73
N VAL A 39 8.46 -5.28 9.23
CA VAL A 39 7.21 -5.87 8.73
C VAL A 39 6.26 -4.78 8.26
N GLN A 40 5.47 -5.09 7.23
CA GLN A 40 4.38 -4.21 6.78
C GLN A 40 3.04 -4.83 7.15
N VAL A 41 2.20 -4.07 7.89
CA VAL A 41 0.79 -4.39 8.10
C VAL A 41 -0.02 -3.84 6.93
N HIS A 42 -0.74 -4.73 6.24
CA HIS A 42 -1.47 -4.36 5.03
C HIS A 42 -2.83 -3.76 5.36
N GLY A 43 -2.93 -2.45 5.35
CA GLY A 43 -4.12 -1.68 5.70
C GLY A 43 -5.21 -1.60 4.63
N ASP A 44 -5.05 -2.24 3.46
CA ASP A 44 -6.02 -2.15 2.36
C ASP A 44 -6.99 -3.35 2.29
N ARG A 45 -6.65 -4.51 2.86
CA ARG A 45 -7.49 -5.70 2.77
C ARG A 45 -8.33 -5.88 4.03
N MET A 46 -7.96 -6.78 4.94
CA MET A 46 -8.74 -7.04 6.14
C MET A 46 -8.87 -5.77 7.00
N CYS A 47 -7.75 -5.10 7.32
CA CYS A 47 -7.79 -3.84 8.07
C CYS A 47 -8.61 -2.77 7.35
N GLY A 48 -8.40 -2.58 6.04
CA GLY A 48 -9.14 -1.60 5.24
C GLY A 48 -10.65 -1.90 5.16
N SER A 49 -11.04 -3.17 5.17
CA SER A 49 -12.44 -3.56 5.21
C SER A 49 -13.10 -3.23 6.55
N PHE A 50 -12.40 -3.42 7.68
CA PHE A 50 -12.87 -2.97 8.99
C PHE A 50 -12.91 -1.44 9.09
N SER A 51 -11.94 -0.75 8.50
CA SER A 51 -11.85 0.71 8.53
C SER A 51 -12.94 1.40 7.69
N SER A 52 -13.42 0.73 6.64
CA SER A 52 -14.37 1.32 5.69
C SER A 52 -15.79 1.36 6.23
N ALA A 53 -16.39 2.56 6.29
CA ALA A 53 -17.81 2.72 6.60
C ALA A 53 -18.75 2.07 5.54
N ILE A 54 -18.24 1.77 4.35
CA ILE A 54 -18.99 1.12 3.27
C ILE A 54 -19.08 -0.40 3.49
N PHE A 55 -18.05 -1.02 4.05
CA PHE A 55 -18.02 -2.46 4.30
C PHE A 55 -18.35 -2.84 5.73
N ASN A 56 -18.04 -1.99 6.69
CA ASN A 56 -18.20 -2.27 8.10
C ASN A 56 -19.52 -1.71 8.63
N HIS A 57 -20.56 -2.54 8.64
CA HIS A 57 -21.86 -2.22 9.20
C HIS A 57 -22.06 -2.78 10.61
N ARG A 58 -20.98 -3.03 11.34
CA ARG A 58 -21.02 -3.50 12.74
C ARG A 58 -21.55 -2.42 13.67
N THR A 59 -22.20 -2.87 14.75
CA THR A 59 -22.76 -2.00 15.80
C THR A 59 -22.07 -2.20 17.14
N ASP A 60 -21.03 -3.03 17.19
CA ASP A 60 -20.19 -3.25 18.36
C ASP A 60 -18.95 -2.34 18.34
N GLU A 61 -18.00 -2.60 19.27
CA GLU A 61 -16.77 -1.81 19.43
C GLU A 61 -15.83 -1.82 18.21
N TYR A 62 -16.08 -2.63 17.18
CA TYR A 62 -15.33 -2.68 15.93
C TYR A 62 -16.04 -1.96 14.77
N GLY A 63 -17.17 -1.27 15.01
CA GLY A 63 -17.93 -0.59 13.96
C GLY A 63 -18.64 0.67 14.41
N GLY A 64 -19.31 1.36 13.48
CA GLY A 64 -19.96 2.63 13.72
C GLY A 64 -18.99 3.82 13.58
N SER A 65 -18.47 4.37 14.67
CA SER A 65 -17.58 5.54 14.63
C SER A 65 -16.23 5.24 14.00
N ALA A 66 -15.50 6.28 13.58
CA ALA A 66 -14.15 6.16 13.02
C ALA A 66 -13.19 5.46 14.01
N GLU A 67 -13.26 5.82 15.30
CA GLU A 67 -12.46 5.22 16.37
C GLU A 67 -12.71 3.71 16.49
N ASN A 68 -13.97 3.30 16.45
CA ASN A 68 -14.33 1.88 16.50
C ASN A 68 -13.89 1.13 15.26
N ARG A 69 -14.00 1.75 14.06
CA ARG A 69 -13.52 1.14 12.82
C ARG A 69 -11.98 1.08 12.73
N ALA A 70 -11.28 1.98 13.41
CA ALA A 70 -9.82 1.94 13.53
C ALA A 70 -9.32 0.84 14.47
N ARG A 71 -10.14 0.40 15.44
CA ARG A 71 -9.78 -0.54 16.52
C ARG A 71 -9.13 -1.82 16.00
N PHE A 72 -9.73 -2.47 15.02
CA PHE A 72 -9.18 -3.72 14.48
C PHE A 72 -7.73 -3.53 13.97
N ALA A 73 -7.48 -2.47 13.21
CA ALA A 73 -6.16 -2.18 12.68
C ALA A 73 -5.17 -1.82 13.81
N ALA A 74 -5.58 -1.00 14.77
CA ALA A 74 -4.75 -0.62 15.92
C ALA A 74 -4.41 -1.84 16.79
N GLU A 75 -5.34 -2.72 17.06
CA GLU A 75 -5.10 -3.95 17.83
C GLU A 75 -4.20 -4.94 17.07
N ALA A 76 -4.35 -5.04 15.73
CA ALA A 76 -3.46 -5.86 14.90
C ALA A 76 -2.02 -5.33 14.94
N VAL A 77 -1.82 -4.01 14.84
CA VAL A 77 -0.50 -3.37 14.98
C VAL A 77 0.05 -3.58 16.39
N SER A 78 -0.77 -3.39 17.43
CA SER A 78 -0.35 -3.62 18.82
C SER A 78 0.09 -5.07 19.06
N ALA A 79 -0.61 -6.04 18.46
CA ALA A 79 -0.24 -7.46 18.55
C ALA A 79 1.10 -7.74 17.86
N VAL A 80 1.36 -7.08 16.72
CA VAL A 80 2.68 -7.14 16.03
C VAL A 80 3.75 -6.49 16.91
N HIS A 81 3.52 -5.29 17.42
CA HIS A 81 4.45 -4.56 18.28
C HIS A 81 4.85 -5.36 19.52
N ALA A 82 3.86 -5.97 20.18
CA ALA A 82 4.09 -6.81 21.35
C ALA A 82 4.88 -8.10 21.03
N ALA A 83 4.64 -8.70 19.86
CA ALA A 83 5.33 -9.93 19.44
C ALA A 83 6.77 -9.70 19.01
N VAL A 84 7.11 -8.53 18.49
CA VAL A 84 8.44 -8.20 17.95
C VAL A 84 8.91 -6.81 18.42
N PRO A 85 9.14 -6.61 19.74
CA PRO A 85 9.56 -5.32 20.27
C PRO A 85 10.81 -4.79 19.56
N GLY A 86 10.79 -3.50 19.20
CA GLY A 86 11.90 -2.82 18.52
C GLY A 86 12.02 -3.10 17.02
N MET A 87 11.20 -3.98 16.45
CA MET A 87 11.13 -4.16 15.00
C MET A 87 10.25 -3.06 14.38
N PRO A 88 10.73 -2.33 13.35
CA PRO A 88 9.92 -1.33 12.68
C PRO A 88 8.66 -1.93 12.06
N ILE A 89 7.55 -1.19 12.17
CA ILE A 89 6.25 -1.57 11.62
C ILE A 89 5.82 -0.49 10.62
N ASP A 90 5.84 -0.82 9.35
CA ASP A 90 5.25 -0.01 8.30
C ASP A 90 3.77 -0.33 8.17
N TYR A 91 2.92 0.68 8.11
CA TYR A 91 1.49 0.48 7.89
C TYR A 91 1.10 0.97 6.49
N LYS A 92 0.62 0.04 5.65
CA LYS A 92 0.13 0.42 4.32
C LYS A 92 -1.26 1.04 4.45
N LEU A 93 -1.28 2.37 4.60
CA LEU A 93 -2.50 3.15 4.75
C LEU A 93 -3.16 3.39 3.38
N ALA A 94 -4.35 2.84 3.23
CA ALA A 94 -5.15 2.99 2.03
C ALA A 94 -6.17 4.12 2.24
N VAL A 95 -5.94 5.25 1.57
CA VAL A 95 -6.79 6.44 1.65
C VAL A 95 -7.81 6.43 0.52
N ARG A 96 -9.04 6.79 0.83
CA ARG A 96 -10.15 6.88 -0.12
C ARG A 96 -10.73 8.29 -0.13
N GLN A 97 -10.95 8.81 -1.34
CA GLN A 97 -11.79 10.00 -1.50
C GLN A 97 -13.26 9.60 -1.65
N GLU A 98 -14.16 10.41 -1.14
CA GLU A 98 -15.60 10.28 -1.38
C GLU A 98 -15.93 10.65 -2.83
N ASN A 99 -15.70 9.70 -3.72
CA ASN A 99 -15.98 9.82 -5.14
C ASN A 99 -16.41 8.44 -5.66
N PRO A 100 -17.53 8.31 -6.40
CA PRO A 100 -17.99 7.04 -6.92
C PRO A 100 -17.01 6.34 -7.87
N HIS A 101 -16.02 7.07 -8.39
CA HIS A 101 -14.97 6.53 -9.25
C HIS A 101 -13.75 5.96 -8.49
N PHE A 102 -13.55 6.29 -7.20
CA PHE A 102 -12.29 6.02 -6.49
C PHE A 102 -12.33 4.88 -5.50
N GLY A 103 -13.41 4.14 -5.46
CA GLY A 103 -13.43 2.95 -4.64
C GLY A 103 -14.25 3.06 -3.37
N ASN A 104 -14.25 1.98 -2.65
CA ASN A 104 -15.21 1.70 -1.59
C ASN A 104 -14.59 1.00 -0.38
N ALA A 105 -13.28 1.07 -0.22
CA ALA A 105 -12.56 0.53 0.93
C ALA A 105 -11.54 1.52 1.47
N GLY A 106 -11.06 1.30 2.68
CA GLY A 106 -10.07 2.15 3.34
C GLY A 106 -10.66 3.33 4.09
N VAL A 107 -9.79 4.25 4.45
CA VAL A 107 -10.08 5.43 5.27
C VAL A 107 -10.35 6.62 4.36
N VAL A 108 -11.38 7.40 4.63
CA VAL A 108 -11.61 8.69 3.94
C VAL A 108 -10.69 9.77 4.51
N GLU A 109 -10.41 10.80 3.71
CA GLU A 109 -9.50 11.90 4.09
C GLU A 109 -9.95 12.56 5.40
N GLU A 110 -11.25 12.76 5.60
CA GLU A 110 -11.85 13.37 6.78
C GLU A 110 -11.66 12.56 8.08
N GLU A 111 -11.35 11.28 7.97
CA GLU A 111 -11.12 10.38 9.12
C GLU A 111 -9.63 10.21 9.47
N LEU A 112 -8.71 10.73 8.65
CA LEU A 112 -7.28 10.64 8.91
C LEU A 112 -6.87 11.19 10.29
N PRO A 113 -7.45 12.31 10.81
CA PRO A 113 -7.13 12.78 12.16
C PRO A 113 -7.46 11.80 13.30
N VAL A 114 -8.29 10.80 13.03
CA VAL A 114 -8.60 9.72 14.00
C VAL A 114 -7.68 8.52 13.77
N PHE A 115 -7.60 8.05 12.52
CA PHE A 115 -6.88 6.81 12.20
C PHE A 115 -5.37 6.92 12.38
N VAL A 116 -4.75 8.01 11.92
CA VAL A 116 -3.29 8.16 11.93
C VAL A 116 -2.75 8.16 13.36
N PRO A 117 -3.24 8.99 14.31
CA PRO A 117 -2.75 8.96 15.68
C PRO A 117 -3.00 7.63 16.41
N LEU A 118 -4.13 6.97 16.17
CA LEU A 118 -4.41 5.67 16.80
C LEU A 118 -3.46 4.57 16.31
N LEU A 119 -3.08 4.58 15.04
CA LEU A 119 -2.11 3.65 14.48
C LEU A 119 -0.70 3.93 15.01
N GLU A 120 -0.30 5.20 15.16
CA GLU A 120 0.97 5.58 15.81
C GLU A 120 1.04 5.10 17.25
N GLN A 121 -0.01 5.36 18.03
CA GLN A 121 -0.10 4.89 19.42
C GLN A 121 -0.03 3.37 19.53
N ALA A 122 -0.53 2.64 18.53
CA ALA A 122 -0.46 1.19 18.45
C ALA A 122 0.95 0.66 18.14
N GLY A 123 1.87 1.49 17.62
CA GLY A 123 3.25 1.13 17.36
C GLY A 123 3.71 1.20 15.90
N VAL A 124 2.93 1.84 15.01
CA VAL A 124 3.38 2.14 13.64
C VAL A 124 4.60 3.06 13.68
N THR A 125 5.59 2.77 12.84
CA THR A 125 6.85 3.55 12.73
C THR A 125 7.01 4.22 11.37
N SER A 126 6.20 3.86 10.37
CA SER A 126 6.13 4.52 9.07
C SER A 126 4.80 4.23 8.37
N PHE A 127 4.41 5.08 7.44
CA PHE A 127 3.22 4.88 6.62
C PHE A 127 3.57 4.72 5.14
N HIS A 128 3.10 3.63 4.51
CA HIS A 128 3.09 3.48 3.06
C HIS A 128 1.71 3.91 2.54
N VAL A 129 1.63 5.11 1.99
CA VAL A 129 0.35 5.72 1.62
C VAL A 129 -0.03 5.37 0.18
N THR A 130 -1.24 4.87 -0.01
CA THR A 130 -1.77 4.46 -1.32
C THR A 130 -3.26 4.80 -1.46
N LEU A 131 -3.80 4.68 -2.67
CA LEU A 131 -5.23 4.76 -2.90
C LEU A 131 -5.92 3.45 -2.50
N ALA A 132 -7.01 3.55 -1.75
CA ALA A 132 -7.95 2.45 -1.55
C ALA A 132 -8.89 2.29 -2.74
N ASN A 133 -8.95 1.11 -3.33
CA ASN A 133 -9.95 0.79 -4.33
C ASN A 133 -10.12 -0.72 -4.47
N HIS A 134 -11.34 -1.21 -4.25
CA HIS A 134 -11.69 -2.61 -4.42
C HIS A 134 -12.61 -2.87 -5.63
N SER A 135 -13.00 -1.82 -6.37
CA SER A 135 -13.91 -1.97 -7.52
C SER A 135 -13.17 -2.40 -8.79
N ALA A 136 -12.00 -1.82 -9.07
CA ALA A 136 -11.19 -2.15 -10.23
C ALA A 136 -9.70 -2.02 -9.91
N LEU A 137 -8.90 -3.01 -10.31
CA LEU A 137 -7.44 -3.00 -10.08
C LEU A 137 -6.75 -1.85 -10.83
N GLU A 138 -7.27 -1.42 -11.96
CA GLU A 138 -6.75 -0.32 -12.75
C GLU A 138 -6.72 1.00 -11.97
N ASN A 139 -7.61 1.19 -10.98
CA ASN A 139 -7.60 2.39 -10.15
C ASN A 139 -6.40 2.41 -9.18
N THR A 140 -6.03 1.26 -8.61
CA THR A 140 -4.83 1.15 -7.73
C THR A 140 -3.53 0.87 -8.50
N ILE A 141 -3.66 0.40 -9.75
CA ILE A 141 -2.54 0.12 -10.65
C ILE A 141 -2.79 0.89 -11.97
N PRO A 142 -2.89 2.23 -11.94
CA PRO A 142 -3.39 2.99 -13.06
C PRO A 142 -2.46 2.89 -14.30
N PRO A 143 -3.04 2.64 -15.49
CA PRO A 143 -2.31 2.76 -16.74
C PRO A 143 -1.93 4.21 -17.04
N ALA A 144 -1.14 4.43 -18.07
CA ALA A 144 -0.68 5.78 -18.44
C ALA A 144 -1.81 6.69 -18.93
N ASP A 145 -2.86 6.11 -19.48
CA ASP A 145 -4.06 6.78 -20.01
C ASP A 145 -5.26 6.75 -19.05
N HIS A 146 -5.02 6.43 -17.76
CA HIS A 146 -6.10 6.42 -16.76
C HIS A 146 -6.75 7.80 -16.62
N PRO A 147 -8.09 7.92 -16.65
CA PRO A 147 -8.78 9.22 -16.69
C PRO A 147 -8.49 10.14 -15.50
N TYR A 148 -8.14 9.58 -14.33
CA TYR A 148 -7.91 10.34 -13.10
C TYR A 148 -6.47 10.23 -12.57
N PHE A 149 -5.73 9.19 -12.94
CA PHE A 149 -4.42 8.85 -12.37
C PHE A 149 -3.34 8.66 -13.43
N SER A 150 -3.44 9.38 -14.56
CA SER A 150 -2.46 9.35 -15.66
C SER A 150 -1.11 9.99 -15.27
N GLN A 151 -1.11 10.96 -14.36
CA GLN A 151 0.11 11.67 -13.98
C GLN A 151 1.07 10.79 -13.17
N PRO A 152 2.40 10.92 -13.37
CA PRO A 152 3.39 10.38 -12.44
C PRO A 152 3.18 10.94 -11.03
N GLY A 153 3.40 10.10 -10.01
CA GLY A 153 3.15 10.51 -8.62
C GLY A 153 1.67 10.73 -8.27
N CYS A 154 0.77 10.09 -9.01
CA CYS A 154 -0.68 10.32 -8.92
C CYS A 154 -1.30 10.13 -7.53
N PHE A 155 -0.65 9.41 -6.62
CA PHE A 155 -1.12 9.19 -5.24
C PHE A 155 -0.38 10.03 -4.20
N LEU A 156 0.59 10.85 -4.59
CA LEU A 156 1.37 11.66 -3.64
C LEU A 156 0.52 12.69 -2.89
N LYS A 157 -0.59 13.14 -3.47
CA LYS A 157 -1.54 14.01 -2.77
C LYS A 157 -2.07 13.39 -1.47
N PHE A 158 -2.25 12.06 -1.42
CA PHE A 158 -2.65 11.39 -0.18
C PHE A 158 -1.53 11.37 0.87
N CYS A 159 -0.26 11.43 0.43
CA CYS A 159 0.86 11.62 1.36
C CYS A 159 0.80 13.01 2.02
N ASP A 160 0.41 14.04 1.27
CA ASP A 160 0.24 15.40 1.80
C ASP A 160 -0.88 15.46 2.84
N GLU A 161 -2.00 14.76 2.61
CA GLU A 161 -3.09 14.67 3.58
C GLU A 161 -2.68 13.92 4.85
N VAL A 162 -2.01 12.78 4.72
CA VAL A 162 -1.52 12.01 5.86
C VAL A 162 -0.48 12.79 6.66
N ARG A 163 0.40 13.56 5.99
CA ARG A 163 1.44 14.38 6.63
C ARG A 163 0.91 15.39 7.63
N GLN A 164 -0.34 15.83 7.48
CA GLN A 164 -0.95 16.79 8.42
C GLN A 164 -1.12 16.20 9.84
N TYR A 165 -1.07 14.87 9.98
CA TYR A 165 -1.37 14.16 11.23
C TYR A 165 -0.23 13.31 11.75
N THR A 166 0.94 13.30 11.11
CA THR A 166 2.10 12.49 11.51
C THR A 166 3.44 13.14 11.14
N GLU A 167 4.43 12.97 12.00
CA GLU A 167 5.84 13.26 11.69
C GLU A 167 6.61 12.00 11.28
N LEU A 168 6.00 10.82 11.33
CA LEU A 168 6.64 9.56 10.94
C LEU A 168 7.00 9.55 9.44
N PRO A 169 8.01 8.77 9.04
CA PRO A 169 8.36 8.59 7.64
C PRO A 169 7.16 8.15 6.79
N ILE A 170 7.00 8.79 5.63
CA ILE A 170 5.99 8.42 4.63
C ILE A 170 6.66 7.84 3.40
N CYS A 171 6.20 6.66 2.99
CA CYS A 171 6.53 6.03 1.72
C CYS A 171 5.42 6.32 0.71
N GLY A 172 5.74 7.05 -0.36
CA GLY A 172 4.81 7.36 -1.43
C GLY A 172 4.84 6.32 -2.55
N VAL A 173 3.71 6.14 -3.22
CA VAL A 173 3.55 5.25 -4.38
C VAL A 173 2.67 5.90 -5.45
N GLY A 174 2.67 5.35 -6.66
CA GLY A 174 1.77 5.75 -7.73
C GLY A 174 2.48 6.37 -8.94
N GLY A 175 2.92 5.52 -9.89
CA GLY A 175 3.56 5.98 -11.13
C GLY A 175 4.92 6.64 -10.94
N LEU A 176 5.65 6.33 -9.87
CA LEU A 176 7.00 6.82 -9.58
C LEU A 176 8.02 6.03 -10.42
N ASN A 177 8.12 6.34 -11.70
CA ASN A 177 9.00 5.69 -12.67
C ASN A 177 10.02 6.65 -13.31
N ASP A 178 9.96 7.92 -12.93
CA ASP A 178 10.90 8.95 -13.36
C ASP A 178 11.90 9.25 -12.23
N PRO A 179 13.21 9.06 -12.44
CA PRO A 179 14.22 9.32 -11.43
C PRO A 179 14.22 10.76 -10.90
N ASP A 180 14.10 11.74 -11.80
CA ASP A 180 14.14 13.16 -11.43
C ASP A 180 12.93 13.54 -10.57
N LEU A 181 11.75 13.03 -10.91
CA LEU A 181 10.56 13.21 -10.09
C LEU A 181 10.75 12.59 -8.70
N VAL A 182 11.27 11.36 -8.63
CA VAL A 182 11.48 10.67 -7.34
C VAL A 182 12.47 11.44 -6.47
N GLU A 183 13.61 11.85 -7.04
CA GLU A 183 14.62 12.65 -6.33
C GLU A 183 14.04 13.98 -5.83
N GLN A 184 13.28 14.68 -6.66
CA GLN A 184 12.60 15.92 -6.27
C GLN A 184 11.67 15.71 -5.06
N GLN A 185 10.87 14.63 -5.04
CA GLN A 185 9.97 14.37 -3.92
C GLN A 185 10.70 13.99 -2.63
N LEU A 186 11.81 13.27 -2.74
CA LEU A 186 12.67 12.92 -1.62
C LEU A 186 13.42 14.16 -1.08
N ALA A 187 14.04 14.93 -1.97
CA ALA A 187 14.80 16.15 -1.61
C ALA A 187 13.92 17.24 -0.97
N SER A 188 12.66 17.36 -1.41
CA SER A 188 11.70 18.28 -0.80
C SER A 188 11.19 17.82 0.58
N GLY A 189 11.47 16.58 0.98
CA GLY A 189 10.95 15.99 2.22
C GLY A 189 9.47 15.62 2.17
N ARG A 190 8.83 15.71 1.00
CA ARG A 190 7.41 15.32 0.83
C ARG A 190 7.17 13.86 1.17
N ILE A 191 8.11 13.00 0.77
CA ILE A 191 8.17 11.57 1.14
C ILE A 191 9.60 11.22 1.59
N GLN A 192 9.76 10.22 2.42
CA GLN A 192 11.06 9.70 2.84
C GLN A 192 11.45 8.42 2.12
N CYS A 193 10.47 7.74 1.49
CA CYS A 193 10.69 6.55 0.65
C CYS A 193 9.77 6.61 -0.58
N ALA A 194 10.24 6.02 -1.69
CA ALA A 194 9.45 5.84 -2.90
C ALA A 194 9.23 4.34 -3.17
N ALA A 195 7.98 3.91 -3.18
CA ALA A 195 7.62 2.54 -3.50
C ALA A 195 7.38 2.36 -5.00
N MET A 196 7.98 1.32 -5.56
CA MET A 196 7.89 0.97 -6.97
C MET A 196 7.62 -0.53 -7.13
N SER A 197 6.64 -0.88 -7.94
CA SER A 197 6.39 -2.28 -8.33
C SER A 197 6.67 -2.46 -9.82
N ARG A 198 5.82 -1.90 -10.68
CA ARG A 198 5.95 -2.08 -12.16
C ARG A 198 7.26 -1.52 -12.71
N GLN A 199 7.82 -0.46 -12.10
CA GLN A 199 9.13 0.07 -12.51
C GLN A 199 10.24 -0.96 -12.29
N LEU A 200 10.26 -1.63 -11.15
CA LEU A 200 11.24 -2.69 -10.86
C LEU A 200 11.00 -3.98 -11.66
N LEU A 201 9.79 -4.20 -12.16
CA LEU A 201 9.54 -5.24 -13.18
C LEU A 201 10.10 -4.83 -14.55
N ALA A 202 10.00 -3.55 -14.90
CA ALA A 202 10.56 -3.03 -16.15
C ALA A 202 12.09 -3.02 -16.12
N ASP A 203 12.66 -2.59 -15.01
CA ASP A 203 14.11 -2.53 -14.79
C ASP A 203 14.48 -2.87 -13.34
N PRO A 204 14.89 -4.12 -13.05
CA PRO A 204 15.31 -4.51 -11.71
C PRO A 204 16.54 -3.75 -11.20
N ASP A 205 17.40 -3.28 -12.10
CA ASP A 205 18.63 -2.55 -11.80
C ASP A 205 18.45 -1.04 -11.69
N TRP A 206 17.23 -0.54 -11.64
CA TRP A 206 16.89 0.87 -11.64
C TRP A 206 17.74 1.69 -10.64
N VAL A 207 17.83 1.25 -9.39
CA VAL A 207 18.59 1.93 -8.34
C VAL A 207 20.10 1.87 -8.62
N ASN A 208 20.62 0.72 -9.07
CA ASN A 208 22.05 0.56 -9.36
C ASN A 208 22.47 1.43 -10.56
N LYS A 209 21.65 1.48 -11.61
CA LYS A 209 21.88 2.35 -12.77
C LYS A 209 21.96 3.83 -12.34
N LEU A 210 21.05 4.28 -11.47
CA LEU A 210 21.11 5.66 -10.94
C LEU A 210 22.39 5.92 -10.15
N LYS A 211 22.75 5.02 -9.22
CA LYS A 211 23.99 5.15 -8.43
C LYS A 211 25.25 5.22 -9.31
N ASN A 212 25.22 4.57 -10.47
CA ASN A 212 26.35 4.51 -11.39
C ASN A 212 26.30 5.62 -12.48
N GLY A 213 25.37 6.57 -12.41
CA GLY A 213 25.21 7.64 -13.40
C GLY A 213 24.73 7.16 -14.77
N GLN A 214 23.99 6.04 -14.82
CA GLN A 214 23.51 5.38 -16.03
C GLN A 214 21.99 5.54 -16.21
N ALA A 215 21.44 6.69 -15.85
CA ALA A 215 20.00 6.95 -15.86
C ALA A 215 19.37 6.76 -17.25
N GLU A 216 20.13 7.04 -18.32
CA GLU A 216 19.71 6.88 -19.71
C GLU A 216 19.52 5.41 -20.13
N GLN A 217 20.11 4.46 -19.40
CA GLN A 217 19.98 3.02 -19.64
C GLN A 217 18.76 2.41 -18.92
N ILE A 218 17.99 3.20 -18.18
CA ILE A 218 16.82 2.72 -17.45
C ILE A 218 15.67 2.43 -18.41
N HIS A 219 15.15 1.21 -18.37
CA HIS A 219 13.88 0.87 -19.01
C HIS A 219 12.72 1.42 -18.16
N ARG A 220 12.23 2.60 -18.50
CA ARG A 220 11.10 3.22 -17.78
C ARG A 220 9.80 2.46 -18.02
N CYS A 221 9.10 2.13 -16.96
CA CYS A 221 7.81 1.47 -17.04
C CYS A 221 6.81 2.30 -17.86
N LEU A 222 6.26 1.71 -18.92
CA LEU A 222 5.27 2.34 -19.80
C LEU A 222 3.89 2.47 -19.16
N ARG A 223 3.70 1.96 -17.97
CA ARG A 223 2.39 1.87 -17.28
C ARG A 223 1.28 1.25 -18.16
N CYS A 224 1.65 0.36 -19.06
CA CYS A 224 0.76 -0.23 -20.06
C CYS A 224 -0.13 -1.37 -19.52
N ASN A 225 0.15 -1.90 -18.34
CA ASN A 225 -0.51 -3.03 -17.68
C ASN A 225 -0.60 -4.35 -18.51
N LYS A 226 0.03 -4.42 -19.69
CA LYS A 226 -0.18 -5.52 -20.66
C LYS A 226 0.26 -6.89 -20.12
N LYS A 227 1.52 -7.05 -19.71
CA LYS A 227 2.05 -8.35 -19.27
C LYS A 227 2.13 -8.50 -17.75
N CYS A 228 2.18 -7.41 -17.00
CA CYS A 228 2.15 -7.46 -15.53
C CYS A 228 0.73 -7.72 -15.01
N LEU A 229 -0.16 -6.75 -15.07
CA LEU A 229 -1.55 -6.92 -14.64
C LEU A 229 -2.32 -7.87 -15.56
N GLY A 230 -2.20 -7.70 -16.87
CA GLY A 230 -2.86 -8.58 -17.85
C GLY A 230 -2.39 -10.03 -17.76
N GLY A 231 -1.08 -10.27 -17.53
CA GLY A 231 -0.56 -11.61 -17.28
C GLY A 231 -1.11 -12.24 -16.00
N LEU A 232 -1.21 -11.44 -14.91
CA LEU A 232 -1.82 -11.87 -13.66
C LEU A 232 -3.30 -12.26 -13.86
N MET A 233 -4.07 -11.42 -14.55
CA MET A 233 -5.50 -11.67 -14.82
C MET A 233 -5.71 -12.89 -15.73
N ALA A 234 -4.77 -13.16 -16.62
CA ALA A 234 -4.78 -14.33 -17.51
C ALA A 234 -4.17 -15.60 -16.88
N HIS A 235 -3.78 -15.56 -15.58
CA HIS A 235 -3.08 -16.65 -14.88
C HIS A 235 -1.77 -17.10 -15.57
N GLN A 236 -1.09 -16.19 -16.27
CA GLN A 236 0.18 -16.42 -16.98
C GLN A 236 1.40 -15.90 -16.21
N GLY A 237 1.21 -15.51 -14.95
CA GLY A 237 2.22 -14.86 -14.12
C GLY A 237 2.43 -13.40 -14.46
N THR A 238 3.29 -12.76 -13.67
CA THR A 238 3.57 -11.31 -13.78
C THR A 238 4.90 -11.11 -14.51
N ARG A 239 4.88 -10.46 -15.67
CA ARG A 239 6.04 -10.18 -16.54
C ARG A 239 6.03 -8.73 -17.02
N CYS A 240 7.12 -8.27 -17.66
CA CYS A 240 7.17 -6.98 -18.34
C CYS A 240 7.23 -7.14 -19.87
N VAL A 241 6.79 -6.12 -20.58
CA VAL A 241 6.97 -6.07 -22.06
C VAL A 241 8.45 -5.97 -22.45
N TYR A 242 9.30 -5.51 -21.56
CA TYR A 242 10.76 -5.41 -21.76
C TYR A 242 11.51 -6.74 -21.56
N ASP A 243 10.90 -7.81 -21.10
CA ASP A 243 11.61 -9.07 -20.82
C ASP A 243 12.35 -9.62 -22.04
N ALA A 244 11.72 -9.59 -23.23
CA ALA A 244 12.36 -10.05 -24.45
C ALA A 244 13.55 -9.18 -24.90
N LEU A 245 13.54 -7.89 -24.56
CA LEU A 245 14.64 -6.99 -24.81
C LEU A 245 15.82 -7.29 -23.88
N ARG A 246 15.55 -7.41 -22.58
CA ARG A 246 16.56 -7.74 -21.56
C ARG A 246 17.23 -9.09 -21.82
N GLU A 247 16.45 -10.10 -22.26
CA GLU A 247 17.00 -11.41 -22.65
C GLU A 247 17.97 -11.33 -23.82
N LYS A 248 17.75 -10.38 -24.75
CA LYS A 248 18.68 -10.14 -25.86
C LYS A 248 19.93 -9.39 -25.40
N GLU A 249 19.77 -8.39 -24.55
CA GLU A 249 20.89 -7.61 -23.99
C GLU A 249 21.83 -8.54 -23.19
N ALA A 250 21.26 -9.39 -22.31
CA ALA A 250 22.03 -10.34 -21.51
C ALA A 250 22.80 -11.39 -22.32
N LYS A 251 22.41 -11.66 -23.59
CA LYS A 251 23.13 -12.59 -24.47
C LYS A 251 24.28 -11.92 -25.23
N ASN A 252 24.33 -10.59 -25.23
CA ASN A 252 25.33 -9.79 -25.95
C ASN A 252 26.42 -9.23 -25.01
N THR A 253 26.29 -9.49 -23.70
CA THR A 253 27.28 -9.22 -22.66
C THR A 253 27.99 -10.50 -22.23
#